data_85031fc663257f562aa7a926e7f6e4a8
#
_entry.id   85031fc663257f562aa7a926e7f6e4a8
#
_cell.length_a   1.000
_cell.length_b   1.000
_cell.length_c   1.000
_cell.angle_alpha   90.00
_cell.angle_beta   90.00
_cell.angle_gamma   90.00
#
_symmetry.space_group_name_H-M   'P 1'
#
loop_
_entity.id
_entity.type
_entity.pdbx_description
1 polymer ?
#
loop_
_entity_poly.entity_id
_entity_poly.type
_entity_poly.pdbx_seq_one_letter_code
_entity_poly.pdbx_strand_id
1 'polypeptide(L)'
;PGGCATGARPMDIHLSSLEQMGATIEIKNGYVHADIKGRLKGAHITFHTASVGATCNILMAATLAEGETVIENAAKEPEIGDLIDLLTAMGAKIEGRDSSKLTIQGVDKLHGAQHKVIADRIEAGSYAIAAAITNGRLELINAQASTLRTPIEILRAMGVSVEEGKDSLLIDAKGKTLTGQDIMTDYYPGFPTDLQAQFMALMTVSEGASLVTENIWENRFMHVPELMRMGANINVHGHASAIVRGVKRLSGAPVMATDLRASFALVLAGL
;
A
#
# COMPACT_ATOMS: atom_id res chain seq x y z
N PRO A 1 -5.26 -9.21 -17.89
CA PRO A 1 -4.44 -8.05 -17.64
C PRO A 1 -5.30 -6.82 -17.44
N GLY A 2 -4.99 -6.06 -16.42
CA GLY A 2 -5.69 -4.86 -16.01
C GLY A 2 -4.93 -4.19 -14.86
N GLY A 3 -5.42 -3.05 -14.38
CA GLY A 3 -4.83 -2.30 -13.28
C GLY A 3 -4.36 -0.92 -13.69
N CYS A 4 -3.92 -0.12 -12.71
CA CYS A 4 -3.41 1.22 -12.92
C CYS A 4 -2.06 1.21 -13.67
N ALA A 5 -1.79 2.27 -14.43
CA ALA A 5 -0.57 2.41 -15.24
C ALA A 5 0.64 2.89 -14.42
N THR A 6 0.82 2.37 -13.20
CA THR A 6 1.88 2.77 -12.27
C THR A 6 3.21 2.06 -12.53
N GLY A 7 3.26 1.13 -13.49
CA GLY A 7 4.43 0.35 -13.84
C GLY A 7 4.06 -1.05 -14.33
N ALA A 8 5.07 -1.88 -14.58
CA ALA A 8 4.86 -3.29 -14.88
C ALA A 8 4.19 -4.00 -13.70
N ARG A 9 3.30 -4.92 -14.02
CA ARG A 9 2.62 -5.77 -13.02
C ARG A 9 3.08 -7.21 -13.19
N PRO A 10 4.31 -7.53 -12.78
CA PRO A 10 4.86 -8.86 -12.97
C PRO A 10 4.04 -9.87 -12.16
N MET A 11 3.78 -11.02 -12.77
CA MET A 11 3.09 -12.14 -12.11
C MET A 11 4.02 -13.33 -11.89
N ASP A 12 5.29 -13.15 -12.14
CA ASP A 12 6.32 -14.19 -12.08
C ASP A 12 6.38 -14.88 -10.71
N ILE A 13 6.32 -14.11 -9.59
CA ILE A 13 6.31 -14.68 -8.24
C ILE A 13 5.06 -15.54 -8.02
N HIS A 14 3.90 -15.09 -8.49
CA HIS A 14 2.66 -15.88 -8.37
C HIS A 14 2.77 -17.19 -9.14
N LEU A 15 3.20 -17.13 -10.41
CA LEU A 15 3.23 -18.26 -11.32
C LEU A 15 4.30 -19.28 -10.90
N SER A 16 5.52 -18.81 -10.65
CA SER A 16 6.61 -19.70 -10.22
C SER A 16 6.35 -20.36 -8.87
N SER A 17 5.64 -19.69 -7.98
CA SER A 17 5.25 -20.28 -6.69
C SER A 17 4.21 -21.38 -6.87
N LEU A 18 3.18 -21.17 -7.69
CA LEU A 18 2.19 -22.19 -8.01
C LEU A 18 2.79 -23.39 -8.73
N GLU A 19 3.78 -23.16 -9.64
CA GLU A 19 4.53 -24.25 -10.29
C GLU A 19 5.32 -25.08 -9.27
N GLN A 20 5.99 -24.43 -8.30
CA GLN A 20 6.66 -25.13 -7.19
C GLN A 20 5.68 -25.96 -6.35
N MET A 21 4.42 -25.53 -6.26
CA MET A 21 3.34 -26.27 -5.59
C MET A 21 2.71 -27.35 -6.49
N GLY A 22 3.23 -27.54 -7.71
CA GLY A 22 2.84 -28.61 -8.63
C GLY A 22 1.81 -28.24 -9.70
N ALA A 23 1.45 -26.97 -9.85
CA ALA A 23 0.63 -26.52 -10.95
C ALA A 23 1.42 -26.53 -12.27
N THR A 24 0.72 -26.78 -13.37
CA THR A 24 1.25 -26.60 -14.73
C THR A 24 0.74 -25.26 -15.24
N ILE A 25 1.66 -24.37 -15.62
CA ILE A 25 1.34 -23.02 -16.08
C ILE A 25 1.65 -22.88 -17.58
N GLU A 26 0.70 -22.40 -18.33
CA GLU A 26 0.87 -22.03 -19.75
C GLU A 26 0.33 -20.64 -20.01
N ILE A 27 1.02 -19.87 -20.84
CA ILE A 27 0.52 -18.58 -21.32
C ILE A 27 0.05 -18.75 -22.77
N LYS A 28 -1.27 -18.63 -22.97
CA LYS A 28 -1.91 -18.75 -24.29
C LYS A 28 -2.72 -17.50 -24.61
N ASN A 29 -2.44 -16.87 -25.74
CA ASN A 29 -3.17 -15.69 -26.22
C ASN A 29 -3.23 -14.54 -25.17
N GLY A 30 -2.18 -14.36 -24.37
CA GLY A 30 -2.11 -13.35 -23.31
C GLY A 30 -2.85 -13.71 -22.02
N TYR A 31 -3.38 -14.94 -21.89
CA TYR A 31 -4.01 -15.44 -20.68
C TYR A 31 -3.14 -16.50 -20.03
N VAL A 32 -3.13 -16.48 -18.69
CA VAL A 32 -2.52 -17.53 -17.89
C VAL A 32 -3.52 -18.69 -17.73
N HIS A 33 -3.11 -19.87 -18.13
CA HIS A 33 -3.80 -21.12 -17.86
C HIS A 33 -3.02 -21.86 -16.80
N ALA A 34 -3.69 -22.24 -15.72
CA ALA A 34 -3.11 -22.98 -14.60
C ALA A 34 -3.93 -24.24 -14.36
N ASP A 35 -3.29 -25.40 -14.47
CA ASP A 35 -3.91 -26.70 -14.29
C ASP A 35 -3.19 -27.49 -13.20
N ILE A 36 -3.95 -28.29 -12.45
CA ILE A 36 -3.42 -29.20 -11.42
C ILE A 36 -4.17 -30.53 -11.42
N LYS A 37 -3.44 -31.61 -11.29
CA LYS A 37 -4.05 -32.95 -11.05
C LYS A 37 -4.10 -33.21 -9.55
N GLY A 38 -5.31 -33.13 -8.97
CA GLY A 38 -5.51 -33.28 -7.54
C GLY A 38 -5.33 -31.97 -6.77
N ARG A 39 -4.65 -32.00 -5.65
CA ARG A 39 -4.37 -30.85 -4.77
C ARG A 39 -2.97 -30.31 -5.04
N LEU A 40 -2.79 -29.03 -4.80
CA LEU A 40 -1.45 -28.43 -4.70
C LEU A 40 -0.66 -29.13 -3.59
N LYS A 41 0.66 -29.14 -3.70
CA LYS A 41 1.57 -29.72 -2.72
C LYS A 41 2.29 -28.60 -1.97
N GLY A 42 2.58 -28.84 -0.70
CA GLY A 42 3.42 -27.97 0.09
C GLY A 42 4.81 -27.80 -0.53
N ALA A 43 5.36 -26.60 -0.43
CA ALA A 43 6.66 -26.25 -1.02
C ALA A 43 7.40 -25.22 -0.15
N HIS A 44 8.72 -25.16 -0.30
CA HIS A 44 9.53 -24.10 0.27
C HIS A 44 9.76 -23.02 -0.79
N ILE A 45 9.15 -21.86 -0.62
CA ILE A 45 9.08 -20.80 -1.62
C ILE A 45 9.78 -19.56 -1.05
N THR A 46 10.78 -19.05 -1.76
CA THR A 46 11.46 -17.80 -1.41
C THR A 46 11.14 -16.74 -2.46
N PHE A 47 10.51 -15.65 -2.05
CA PHE A 47 10.26 -14.53 -2.94
C PHE A 47 11.53 -13.70 -3.13
N HIS A 48 11.89 -13.39 -4.36
CA HIS A 48 13.05 -12.53 -4.65
C HIS A 48 12.80 -11.06 -4.26
N THR A 49 11.52 -10.67 -4.17
CA THR A 49 11.09 -9.37 -3.60
C THR A 49 9.78 -9.56 -2.84
N ALA A 50 9.55 -8.78 -1.79
CA ALA A 50 8.30 -8.82 -1.07
C ALA A 50 7.13 -8.39 -1.99
N SER A 51 6.07 -9.17 -2.00
CA SER A 51 4.88 -8.90 -2.81
C SER A 51 3.62 -9.22 -2.04
N VAL A 52 2.81 -8.20 -1.76
CA VAL A 52 1.51 -8.36 -1.07
C VAL A 52 0.61 -9.31 -1.84
N GLY A 53 0.46 -9.09 -3.16
CA GLY A 53 -0.39 -9.92 -4.01
C GLY A 53 0.04 -11.39 -4.05
N ALA A 54 1.35 -11.65 -4.23
CA ALA A 54 1.87 -13.00 -4.22
C ALA A 54 1.73 -13.66 -2.84
N THR A 55 2.02 -12.92 -1.75
CA THR A 55 1.82 -13.42 -0.38
C THR A 55 0.38 -13.83 -0.15
N CYS A 56 -0.61 -12.99 -0.46
CA CYS A 56 -2.02 -13.34 -0.32
C CYS A 56 -2.40 -14.57 -1.14
N ASN A 57 -1.97 -14.61 -2.40
CA ASN A 57 -2.33 -15.68 -3.33
C ASN A 57 -1.78 -17.03 -2.85
N ILE A 58 -0.48 -17.09 -2.54
CA ILE A 58 0.16 -18.34 -2.13
C ILE A 58 -0.28 -18.74 -0.73
N LEU A 59 -0.49 -17.79 0.19
CA LEU A 59 -1.06 -18.06 1.52
C LEU A 59 -2.42 -18.77 1.41
N MET A 60 -3.34 -18.24 0.59
CA MET A 60 -4.64 -18.87 0.36
C MET A 60 -4.51 -20.25 -0.29
N ALA A 61 -3.67 -20.39 -1.31
CA ALA A 61 -3.43 -21.65 -2.01
C ALA A 61 -2.86 -22.73 -1.09
N ALA A 62 -1.92 -22.35 -0.20
CA ALA A 62 -1.25 -23.24 0.72
C ALA A 62 -2.18 -23.83 1.80
N THR A 63 -3.25 -23.11 2.18
CA THR A 63 -4.18 -23.58 3.24
C THR A 63 -4.83 -24.92 2.91
N LEU A 64 -5.03 -25.24 1.62
CA LEU A 64 -5.62 -26.49 1.15
C LEU A 64 -4.61 -27.38 0.38
N ALA A 65 -3.33 -27.06 0.39
CA ALA A 65 -2.28 -27.88 -0.21
C ALA A 65 -2.05 -29.17 0.62
N GLU A 66 -1.42 -30.17 0.03
CA GLU A 66 -0.98 -31.36 0.75
C GLU A 66 0.40 -31.10 1.37
N GLY A 67 0.51 -31.22 2.70
CA GLY A 67 1.76 -31.03 3.42
C GLY A 67 1.99 -29.57 3.88
N GLU A 68 3.26 -29.24 4.11
CA GLU A 68 3.67 -27.95 4.64
C GLU A 68 4.17 -27.04 3.52
N THR A 69 3.76 -25.78 3.55
CA THR A 69 4.31 -24.70 2.72
C THR A 69 5.02 -23.70 3.59
N VAL A 70 6.26 -23.35 3.21
CA VAL A 70 7.02 -22.26 3.84
C VAL A 70 7.20 -21.16 2.80
N ILE A 71 6.82 -19.93 3.17
CA ILE A 71 7.04 -18.74 2.35
C ILE A 71 8.09 -17.89 3.05
N GLU A 72 9.21 -17.64 2.39
CA GLU A 72 10.24 -16.71 2.84
C GLU A 72 10.21 -15.41 2.04
N ASN A 73 10.55 -14.30 2.69
CA ASN A 73 10.44 -12.94 2.20
C ASN A 73 8.98 -12.56 1.85
N ALA A 74 8.02 -13.07 2.64
CA ALA A 74 6.61 -12.69 2.55
C ALA A 74 6.42 -11.21 2.91
N ALA A 75 5.40 -10.58 2.33
CA ALA A 75 4.95 -9.26 2.70
C ALA A 75 4.42 -9.24 4.15
N LYS A 76 4.59 -8.10 4.84
CA LYS A 76 4.23 -7.93 6.27
C LYS A 76 3.17 -6.86 6.48
N GLU A 77 2.55 -6.38 5.43
CA GLU A 77 1.49 -5.39 5.51
C GLU A 77 0.37 -5.88 6.43
N PRO A 78 -0.27 -4.98 7.21
CA PRO A 78 -1.34 -5.34 8.15
C PRO A 78 -2.46 -6.18 7.52
N GLU A 79 -2.71 -5.99 6.24
CA GLU A 79 -3.70 -6.73 5.45
C GLU A 79 -3.34 -8.23 5.33
N ILE A 80 -2.05 -8.57 5.36
CA ILE A 80 -1.60 -9.97 5.41
C ILE A 80 -1.95 -10.60 6.76
N GLY A 81 -1.72 -9.87 7.85
CA GLY A 81 -2.12 -10.32 9.19
C GLY A 81 -3.63 -10.52 9.30
N ASP A 82 -4.43 -9.62 8.74
CA ASP A 82 -5.89 -9.71 8.69
C ASP A 82 -6.36 -10.95 7.91
N LEU A 83 -5.74 -11.23 6.75
CA LEU A 83 -6.02 -12.44 5.97
C LEU A 83 -5.65 -13.72 6.75
N ILE A 84 -4.52 -13.72 7.46
CA ILE A 84 -4.11 -14.84 8.32
C ILE A 84 -5.15 -15.07 9.42
N ASP A 85 -5.63 -14.01 10.06
CA ASP A 85 -6.64 -14.10 11.12
C ASP A 85 -7.96 -14.69 10.58
N LEU A 86 -8.42 -14.25 9.40
CA LEU A 86 -9.58 -14.84 8.71
C LEU A 86 -9.38 -16.32 8.40
N LEU A 87 -8.28 -16.68 7.73
CA LEU A 87 -7.99 -18.06 7.34
C LEU A 87 -7.87 -18.98 8.56
N THR A 88 -7.24 -18.49 9.63
CA THR A 88 -7.13 -19.23 10.91
C THR A 88 -8.51 -19.44 11.55
N ALA A 89 -9.36 -18.42 11.54
CA ALA A 89 -10.75 -18.55 11.99
C ALA A 89 -11.56 -19.53 11.14
N MET A 90 -11.19 -19.74 9.88
CA MET A 90 -11.76 -20.75 8.98
C MET A 90 -11.17 -22.16 9.19
N GLY A 91 -10.19 -22.32 10.07
CA GLY A 91 -9.56 -23.60 10.39
C GLY A 91 -8.21 -23.85 9.71
N ALA A 92 -7.60 -22.87 9.06
CA ALA A 92 -6.24 -22.97 8.56
C ALA A 92 -5.21 -23.00 9.70
N LYS A 93 -4.07 -23.62 9.44
CA LYS A 93 -2.94 -23.69 10.38
C LYS A 93 -1.78 -22.88 9.81
N ILE A 94 -1.57 -21.68 10.36
CA ILE A 94 -0.61 -20.70 9.85
C ILE A 94 0.22 -20.19 11.02
N GLU A 95 1.54 -20.16 10.86
CA GLU A 95 2.51 -19.60 11.79
C GLU A 95 3.29 -18.48 11.12
N GLY A 96 3.90 -17.59 11.91
CA GLY A 96 4.74 -16.50 11.43
C GLY A 96 4.00 -15.21 11.12
N ARG A 97 2.77 -15.02 11.65
CA ARG A 97 2.03 -13.75 11.53
C ARG A 97 2.94 -12.57 11.85
N ASP A 98 2.85 -11.50 11.06
CA ASP A 98 3.64 -10.26 11.17
C ASP A 98 5.17 -10.45 10.92
N SER A 99 5.58 -11.60 10.39
CA SER A 99 6.97 -11.87 10.01
C SER A 99 7.13 -12.06 8.50
N SER A 100 8.37 -12.01 8.02
CA SER A 100 8.69 -12.29 6.61
C SER A 100 8.77 -13.80 6.28
N LYS A 101 8.54 -14.66 7.27
CA LYS A 101 8.50 -16.11 7.10
C LYS A 101 7.17 -16.63 7.58
N LEU A 102 6.40 -17.22 6.66
CA LEU A 102 5.12 -17.84 6.96
C LEU A 102 5.24 -19.36 6.78
N THR A 103 4.70 -20.11 7.72
CA THR A 103 4.61 -21.58 7.64
C THR A 103 3.14 -21.97 7.66
N ILE A 104 2.69 -22.68 6.64
CA ILE A 104 1.30 -23.06 6.45
C ILE A 104 1.22 -24.57 6.38
N GLN A 105 0.53 -25.19 7.33
CA GLN A 105 0.19 -26.61 7.27
C GLN A 105 -1.15 -26.76 6.55
N GLY A 106 -1.14 -27.38 5.39
CA GLY A 106 -2.35 -27.61 4.63
C GLY A 106 -3.37 -28.49 5.37
N VAL A 107 -4.65 -28.19 5.19
CA VAL A 107 -5.77 -28.91 5.78
C VAL A 107 -6.70 -29.49 4.69
N ASP A 108 -7.52 -30.47 5.04
CA ASP A 108 -8.42 -31.08 4.05
C ASP A 108 -9.59 -30.20 3.65
N LYS A 109 -10.03 -29.33 4.57
CA LYS A 109 -11.14 -28.40 4.34
C LYS A 109 -11.07 -27.22 5.28
N LEU A 110 -11.60 -26.09 4.83
CA LEU A 110 -11.92 -24.93 5.64
C LEU A 110 -13.43 -24.90 5.93
N HIS A 111 -13.83 -24.10 6.92
CA HIS A 111 -15.24 -23.85 7.26
C HIS A 111 -15.53 -22.34 7.24
N GLY A 112 -16.82 -21.99 7.29
CA GLY A 112 -17.23 -20.59 7.38
C GLY A 112 -16.82 -19.97 8.72
N ALA A 113 -16.48 -18.69 8.70
CA ALA A 113 -16.14 -17.92 9.89
C ALA A 113 -16.75 -16.51 9.83
N GLN A 114 -16.92 -15.89 10.99
CA GLN A 114 -17.19 -14.45 11.09
C GLN A 114 -15.88 -13.73 11.32
N HIS A 115 -15.61 -12.71 10.51
CA HIS A 115 -14.40 -11.91 10.61
C HIS A 115 -14.73 -10.43 10.38
N LYS A 116 -14.16 -9.56 11.20
CA LYS A 116 -14.23 -8.11 11.01
C LYS A 116 -12.93 -7.67 10.34
N VAL A 117 -13.03 -7.27 9.08
CA VAL A 117 -11.89 -6.75 8.31
C VAL A 117 -11.33 -5.50 9.00
N ILE A 118 -10.01 -5.38 9.03
CA ILE A 118 -9.34 -4.18 9.58
C ILE A 118 -9.72 -2.92 8.79
N ALA A 119 -9.56 -1.76 9.44
CA ALA A 119 -9.76 -0.48 8.76
C ALA A 119 -8.71 -0.26 7.66
N ASP A 120 -9.12 0.38 6.56
CA ASP A 120 -8.20 0.76 5.47
C ASP A 120 -7.27 1.89 5.94
N ARG A 121 -6.00 1.54 6.17
CA ARG A 121 -4.97 2.50 6.59
C ARG A 121 -4.67 3.55 5.52
N ILE A 122 -4.83 3.23 4.24
CA ILE A 122 -4.58 4.19 3.15
C ILE A 122 -5.71 5.20 3.06
N GLU A 123 -6.96 4.79 3.28
CA GLU A 123 -8.09 5.69 3.44
C GLU A 123 -7.87 6.61 4.65
N ALA A 124 -7.55 6.05 5.82
CA ALA A 124 -7.29 6.83 7.03
C ALA A 124 -6.14 7.85 6.83
N GLY A 125 -5.03 7.44 6.23
CA GLY A 125 -3.91 8.32 5.89
C GLY A 125 -4.31 9.43 4.92
N SER A 126 -5.15 9.12 3.94
CA SER A 126 -5.64 10.10 2.96
C SER A 126 -6.55 11.15 3.61
N TYR A 127 -7.44 10.76 4.53
CA TYR A 127 -8.25 11.72 5.29
C TYR A 127 -7.42 12.53 6.30
N ALA A 128 -6.36 11.94 6.87
CA ALA A 128 -5.41 12.70 7.69
C ALA A 128 -4.74 13.82 6.89
N ILE A 129 -4.36 13.53 5.65
CA ILE A 129 -3.80 14.52 4.72
C ILE A 129 -4.85 15.56 4.33
N ALA A 130 -6.12 15.17 4.13
CA ALA A 130 -7.21 16.10 3.85
C ALA A 130 -7.36 17.12 4.98
N ALA A 131 -7.33 16.69 6.24
CA ALA A 131 -7.34 17.60 7.38
C ALA A 131 -6.12 18.53 7.40
N ALA A 132 -4.93 18.00 7.05
CA ALA A 132 -3.70 18.78 7.04
C ALA A 132 -3.69 19.85 5.93
N ILE A 133 -4.04 19.49 4.70
CA ILE A 133 -3.98 20.39 3.54
C ILE A 133 -5.03 21.51 3.63
N THR A 134 -6.15 21.26 4.29
CA THR A 134 -7.23 22.25 4.52
C THR A 134 -7.04 23.08 5.78
N ASN A 135 -5.90 22.94 6.47
CA ASN A 135 -5.65 23.60 7.76
C ASN A 135 -6.79 23.33 8.77
N GLY A 136 -7.27 22.10 8.76
CA GLY A 136 -8.47 21.66 9.48
C GLY A 136 -8.16 20.80 10.69
N ARG A 137 -9.24 20.31 11.32
CA ARG A 137 -9.20 19.35 12.41
C ARG A 137 -10.20 18.24 12.14
N LEU A 138 -9.76 16.98 12.26
CA LEU A 138 -10.58 15.80 11.95
C LEU A 138 -10.26 14.66 12.91
N GLU A 139 -11.28 14.02 13.44
CA GLU A 139 -11.15 12.76 14.17
C GLU A 139 -11.52 11.59 13.23
N LEU A 140 -10.58 10.67 13.07
CA LEU A 140 -10.75 9.43 12.33
C LEU A 140 -11.11 8.34 13.32
N ILE A 141 -12.32 7.84 13.27
CA ILE A 141 -12.79 6.72 14.10
C ILE A 141 -12.52 5.37 13.42
N ASN A 142 -12.30 4.33 14.21
CA ASN A 142 -11.88 3.01 13.73
C ASN A 142 -10.53 3.04 12.96
N ALA A 143 -9.67 4.02 13.23
CA ALA A 143 -8.35 4.14 12.63
C ALA A 143 -7.28 3.67 13.63
N GLN A 144 -6.41 2.77 13.20
CA GLN A 144 -5.36 2.20 14.03
C GLN A 144 -4.00 2.86 13.74
N ALA A 145 -3.47 3.63 14.69
CA ALA A 145 -2.17 4.30 14.58
C ALA A 145 -1.03 3.33 14.26
N SER A 146 -1.07 2.13 14.81
CA SER A 146 -0.05 1.10 14.62
C SER A 146 0.17 0.72 13.15
N THR A 147 -0.86 0.83 12.30
CA THR A 147 -0.79 0.51 10.87
C THR A 147 -0.29 1.67 10.00
N LEU A 148 -0.18 2.88 10.59
CA LEU A 148 0.18 4.13 9.90
C LEU A 148 1.39 4.84 10.54
N ARG A 149 2.23 4.14 11.27
CA ARG A 149 3.29 4.73 12.09
C ARG A 149 4.17 5.72 11.31
N THR A 150 4.77 5.30 10.23
CA THR A 150 5.65 6.15 9.40
C THR A 150 4.92 7.37 8.82
N PRO A 151 3.73 7.27 8.20
CA PRO A 151 2.95 8.44 7.79
C PRO A 151 2.61 9.41 8.93
N ILE A 152 2.26 8.91 10.12
CA ILE A 152 1.97 9.74 11.30
C ILE A 152 3.21 10.50 11.76
N GLU A 153 4.37 9.86 11.81
CA GLU A 153 5.63 10.50 12.17
C GLU A 153 5.99 11.63 11.19
N ILE A 154 5.78 11.42 9.90
CA ILE A 154 6.01 12.47 8.88
C ILE A 154 5.02 13.62 9.04
N LEU A 155 3.72 13.37 9.25
CA LEU A 155 2.74 14.43 9.53
C LEU A 155 3.13 15.25 10.76
N ARG A 156 3.59 14.61 11.82
CA ARG A 156 4.10 15.29 13.03
C ARG A 156 5.34 16.14 12.73
N ALA A 157 6.28 15.60 11.95
CA ALA A 157 7.47 16.33 11.51
C ALA A 157 7.13 17.53 10.63
N MET A 158 6.05 17.45 9.83
CA MET A 158 5.52 18.57 9.06
C MET A 158 4.85 19.65 9.94
N GLY A 159 4.58 19.36 11.22
CA GLY A 159 3.94 20.28 12.16
C GLY A 159 2.47 19.96 12.48
N VAL A 160 1.89 18.89 11.95
CA VAL A 160 0.54 18.45 12.27
C VAL A 160 0.49 17.85 13.68
N SER A 161 -0.48 18.20 14.51
CA SER A 161 -0.75 17.43 15.74
C SER A 161 -1.50 16.16 15.39
N VAL A 162 -0.98 15.04 15.85
CA VAL A 162 -1.65 13.74 15.73
C VAL A 162 -1.72 13.12 17.12
N GLU A 163 -2.93 13.02 17.67
CA GLU A 163 -3.21 12.35 18.93
C GLU A 163 -3.76 10.95 18.64
N GLU A 164 -3.20 9.95 19.31
CA GLU A 164 -3.58 8.54 19.12
C GLU A 164 -4.53 8.13 20.24
N GLY A 165 -5.77 7.78 19.87
CA GLY A 165 -6.72 7.08 20.73
C GLY A 165 -6.56 5.56 20.64
N LYS A 166 -7.41 4.81 21.33
CA LYS A 166 -7.39 3.35 21.27
C LYS A 166 -7.67 2.82 19.86
N ASP A 167 -8.70 3.38 19.20
CA ASP A 167 -9.15 3.02 17.86
C ASP A 167 -9.51 4.30 17.08
N SER A 168 -8.81 5.40 17.33
CA SER A 168 -9.03 6.67 16.63
C SER A 168 -7.74 7.48 16.51
N LEU A 169 -7.73 8.40 15.54
CA LEU A 169 -6.68 9.38 15.34
C LEU A 169 -7.31 10.76 15.27
N LEU A 170 -6.87 11.68 16.12
CA LEU A 170 -7.23 13.08 16.00
C LEU A 170 -6.12 13.85 15.28
N ILE A 171 -6.44 14.37 14.11
CA ILE A 171 -5.55 15.15 13.26
C ILE A 171 -5.91 16.62 13.43
N ASP A 172 -4.96 17.46 13.80
CA ASP A 172 -5.18 18.89 13.98
C ASP A 172 -4.04 19.70 13.35
N ALA A 173 -4.34 20.38 12.25
CA ALA A 173 -3.46 21.29 11.54
C ALA A 173 -3.93 22.77 11.67
N LYS A 174 -5.00 23.03 12.43
CA LYS A 174 -5.63 24.34 12.49
C LYS A 174 -4.67 25.43 12.98
N GLY A 175 -4.52 26.48 12.17
CA GLY A 175 -3.65 27.62 12.46
C GLY A 175 -2.16 27.30 12.39
N LYS A 176 -1.76 26.17 11.81
CA LYS A 176 -0.36 25.76 11.70
C LYS A 176 0.20 26.05 10.32
N THR A 177 1.47 26.41 10.30
CA THR A 177 2.28 26.42 9.08
C THR A 177 2.98 25.07 8.96
N LEU A 178 2.75 24.36 7.86
CA LEU A 178 3.35 23.06 7.62
C LEU A 178 4.67 23.20 6.90
N THR A 179 5.65 22.42 7.28
CA THR A 179 6.99 22.38 6.66
C THR A 179 7.17 21.11 5.86
N GLY A 180 7.71 21.22 4.65
CA GLY A 180 8.01 20.07 3.80
C GLY A 180 8.95 19.09 4.49
N GLN A 181 8.74 17.80 4.24
CA GLN A 181 9.56 16.69 4.74
C GLN A 181 9.92 15.77 3.58
N ASP A 182 11.08 15.14 3.65
CA ASP A 182 11.46 14.12 2.67
C ASP A 182 10.72 12.82 2.96
N ILE A 183 10.28 12.13 1.89
CA ILE A 183 9.70 10.80 1.98
C ILE A 183 10.39 9.84 1.00
N MET A 184 10.49 8.60 1.42
CA MET A 184 10.98 7.50 0.59
C MET A 184 10.05 6.32 0.77
N THR A 185 9.44 5.86 -0.33
CA THR A 185 8.54 4.70 -0.27
C THR A 185 9.34 3.42 -0.04
N ASP A 186 8.78 2.54 0.79
CA ASP A 186 9.38 1.25 1.10
C ASP A 186 8.29 0.26 1.53
N TYR A 187 8.65 -1.04 1.56
CA TYR A 187 7.79 -2.09 2.10
C TYR A 187 7.47 -1.84 3.57
N TYR A 188 6.31 -2.33 3.98
CA TYR A 188 5.86 -2.18 5.38
C TYR A 188 6.92 -2.77 6.36
N PRO A 189 7.25 -2.04 7.44
CA PRO A 189 6.61 -0.84 8.00
C PRO A 189 7.14 0.50 7.47
N GLY A 190 7.84 0.52 6.33
CA GLY A 190 8.27 1.74 5.67
C GLY A 190 7.11 2.62 5.19
N PHE A 191 7.44 3.71 4.49
CA PHE A 191 6.43 4.63 3.99
C PHE A 191 5.65 4.00 2.82
N PRO A 192 4.31 3.89 2.91
CA PRO A 192 3.52 3.20 1.89
C PRO A 192 3.46 4.01 0.59
N THR A 193 3.84 3.36 -0.52
CA THR A 193 3.75 3.95 -1.87
C THR A 193 2.33 4.44 -2.20
N ASP A 194 1.29 3.86 -1.59
CA ASP A 194 -0.11 4.25 -1.78
C ASP A 194 -0.50 5.59 -1.13
N LEU A 195 0.35 6.18 -0.32
CA LEU A 195 0.19 7.54 0.22
C LEU A 195 1.16 8.56 -0.41
N GLN A 196 2.05 8.15 -1.31
CA GLN A 196 3.06 9.00 -1.92
C GLN A 196 2.43 10.22 -2.63
N ALA A 197 1.45 10.00 -3.50
CA ALA A 197 0.83 11.08 -4.27
C ALA A 197 0.06 12.07 -3.37
N GLN A 198 -0.62 11.58 -2.33
CA GLN A 198 -1.37 12.38 -1.38
C GLN A 198 -0.44 13.27 -0.53
N PHE A 199 0.68 12.73 -0.03
CA PHE A 199 1.70 13.52 0.66
C PHE A 199 2.35 14.54 -0.28
N MET A 200 2.58 14.18 -1.53
CA MET A 200 3.09 15.13 -2.51
C MET A 200 2.12 16.30 -2.71
N ALA A 201 0.81 16.06 -2.77
CA ALA A 201 -0.18 17.14 -2.82
C ALA A 201 -0.09 18.06 -1.58
N LEU A 202 0.05 17.51 -0.37
CA LEU A 202 0.24 18.29 0.85
C LEU A 202 1.53 19.12 0.80
N MET A 203 2.62 18.54 0.31
CA MET A 203 3.92 19.22 0.18
C MET A 203 3.87 20.41 -0.78
N THR A 204 2.97 20.41 -1.78
CA THR A 204 2.84 21.53 -2.72
C THR A 204 2.42 22.84 -2.05
N VAL A 205 1.79 22.79 -0.88
CA VAL A 205 1.33 23.95 -0.10
C VAL A 205 2.06 24.08 1.25
N SER A 206 3.08 23.27 1.51
CA SER A 206 3.91 23.32 2.71
C SER A 206 5.13 24.20 2.48
N GLU A 207 5.66 24.86 3.53
CA GLU A 207 6.87 25.68 3.41
C GLU A 207 8.12 24.83 3.14
N GLY A 208 9.03 25.36 2.32
CA GLY A 208 10.29 24.73 2.01
C GLY A 208 10.25 23.80 0.79
N ALA A 209 11.11 22.81 0.80
CA ALA A 209 11.23 21.80 -0.26
C ALA A 209 11.23 20.40 0.35
N SER A 210 10.71 19.45 -0.41
CA SER A 210 10.66 18.03 -0.06
C SER A 210 11.23 17.19 -1.18
N LEU A 211 12.02 16.18 -0.85
CA LEU A 211 12.43 15.12 -1.76
C LEU A 211 11.47 13.93 -1.61
N VAL A 212 10.88 13.51 -2.70
CA VAL A 212 10.04 12.31 -2.77
C VAL A 212 10.78 11.26 -3.58
N THR A 213 11.09 10.12 -2.96
CA THR A 213 11.73 8.97 -3.62
C THR A 213 10.75 7.81 -3.67
N GLU A 214 10.52 7.27 -4.88
CA GLU A 214 9.64 6.13 -5.13
C GLU A 214 10.47 4.89 -5.45
N ASN A 215 10.48 3.91 -4.56
CA ASN A 215 11.27 2.68 -4.69
C ASN A 215 10.44 1.44 -5.04
N ILE A 216 9.10 1.56 -5.06
CA ILE A 216 8.21 0.40 -5.26
C ILE A 216 7.73 0.31 -6.71
N TRP A 217 7.37 1.45 -7.32
CA TRP A 217 6.80 1.50 -8.66
C TRP A 217 7.59 2.40 -9.61
N GLU A 218 7.83 1.92 -10.81
CA GLU A 218 8.66 2.57 -11.82
C GLU A 218 8.05 3.85 -12.40
N ASN A 219 6.72 3.95 -12.43
CA ASN A 219 6.00 5.04 -13.08
C ASN A 219 4.89 5.60 -12.17
N ARG A 220 5.28 6.09 -11.00
CA ARG A 220 4.28 6.58 -10.02
C ARG A 220 4.27 8.10 -9.82
N PHE A 221 4.72 8.85 -10.81
CA PHE A 221 4.65 10.32 -10.83
C PHE A 221 3.66 10.88 -11.85
N MET A 222 2.69 10.09 -12.32
CA MET A 222 1.71 10.51 -13.33
C MET A 222 0.79 11.66 -12.86
N HIS A 223 0.62 11.85 -11.56
CA HIS A 223 -0.10 12.98 -10.97
C HIS A 223 0.68 14.31 -11.03
N VAL A 224 1.99 14.26 -11.21
CA VAL A 224 2.84 15.47 -11.18
C VAL A 224 2.48 16.47 -12.29
N PRO A 225 2.35 16.10 -13.57
CA PRO A 225 1.93 17.05 -14.60
C PRO A 225 0.58 17.70 -14.30
N GLU A 226 -0.33 16.95 -13.65
CA GLU A 226 -1.66 17.46 -13.31
C GLU A 226 -1.60 18.42 -12.10
N LEU A 227 -0.80 18.14 -11.07
CA LEU A 227 -0.53 19.10 -9.99
C LEU A 227 0.16 20.36 -10.52
N MET A 228 1.08 20.22 -11.48
CA MET A 228 1.72 21.39 -12.11
C MET A 228 0.73 22.26 -12.90
N ARG A 229 -0.31 21.67 -13.52
CA ARG A 229 -1.43 22.43 -14.11
C ARG A 229 -2.17 23.27 -13.06
N MET A 230 -2.25 22.78 -11.83
CA MET A 230 -2.82 23.53 -10.69
C MET A 230 -1.85 24.54 -10.09
N GLY A 231 -0.65 24.70 -10.64
CA GLY A 231 0.35 25.67 -10.21
C GLY A 231 1.38 25.14 -9.21
N ALA A 232 1.46 23.83 -8.99
CA ALA A 232 2.48 23.24 -8.15
C ALA A 232 3.89 23.39 -8.76
N ASN A 233 4.90 23.54 -7.92
CA ASN A 233 6.31 23.61 -8.30
C ASN A 233 7.00 22.29 -8.01
N ILE A 234 7.02 21.41 -9.00
CA ILE A 234 7.56 20.05 -8.88
C ILE A 234 8.57 19.80 -10.01
N ASN A 235 9.73 19.23 -9.66
CA ASN A 235 10.72 18.78 -10.62
C ASN A 235 10.94 17.27 -10.45
N VAL A 236 10.63 16.48 -11.45
CA VAL A 236 10.90 15.03 -11.48
C VAL A 236 12.33 14.79 -11.98
N HIS A 237 13.07 13.94 -11.29
CA HIS A 237 14.42 13.53 -11.63
C HIS A 237 14.47 12.03 -11.94
N GLY A 238 14.68 11.69 -13.19
CA GLY A 238 14.60 10.31 -13.67
C GLY A 238 13.20 9.73 -13.48
N HIS A 239 13.12 8.48 -13.02
CA HIS A 239 11.84 7.78 -12.80
C HIS A 239 11.51 7.60 -11.31
N ALA A 240 12.48 7.82 -10.43
CA ALA A 240 12.41 7.40 -9.03
C ALA A 240 12.34 8.56 -8.04
N SER A 241 12.48 9.82 -8.44
CA SER A 241 12.47 10.93 -7.48
C SER A 241 11.86 12.21 -8.03
N ALA A 242 11.33 13.03 -7.12
CA ALA A 242 10.83 14.36 -7.42
C ALA A 242 11.14 15.32 -6.28
N ILE A 243 11.45 16.58 -6.62
CA ILE A 243 11.57 17.67 -5.66
C ILE A 243 10.31 18.52 -5.76
N VAL A 244 9.61 18.65 -4.64
CA VAL A 244 8.43 19.50 -4.48
C VAL A 244 8.82 20.74 -3.71
N ARG A 245 8.50 21.92 -4.25
CA ARG A 245 8.67 23.20 -3.56
C ARG A 245 7.31 23.78 -3.27
N GLY A 246 7.07 24.13 -2.02
CA GLY A 246 5.80 24.69 -1.60
C GLY A 246 5.48 26.02 -2.30
N VAL A 247 4.21 26.19 -2.64
CA VAL A 247 3.64 27.42 -3.18
C VAL A 247 2.58 27.97 -2.24
N LYS A 248 2.31 29.27 -2.32
CA LYS A 248 1.32 29.92 -1.41
C LYS A 248 -0.08 29.31 -1.56
N ARG A 249 -0.46 28.90 -2.77
CA ARG A 249 -1.75 28.28 -3.10
C ARG A 249 -1.67 27.61 -4.45
N LEU A 250 -2.49 26.61 -4.65
CA LEU A 250 -2.81 26.04 -5.95
C LEU A 250 -3.96 26.82 -6.61
N SER A 251 -4.16 26.59 -7.89
CA SER A 251 -5.24 27.17 -8.69
C SER A 251 -6.06 26.06 -9.33
N GLY A 252 -7.37 26.24 -9.40
CA GLY A 252 -8.23 25.30 -10.11
C GLY A 252 -7.86 25.18 -11.59
N ALA A 253 -7.77 23.97 -12.09
CA ALA A 253 -7.50 23.65 -13.49
C ALA A 253 -8.24 22.38 -13.91
N PRO A 254 -8.57 22.20 -15.20
CA PRO A 254 -8.96 20.90 -15.70
C PRO A 254 -7.81 19.91 -15.59
N VAL A 255 -8.01 18.81 -14.86
CA VAL A 255 -7.00 17.79 -14.61
C VAL A 255 -7.53 16.40 -14.96
N MET A 256 -6.64 15.48 -15.26
CA MET A 256 -6.97 14.10 -15.62
C MET A 256 -6.66 13.16 -14.46
N ALA A 257 -7.64 12.35 -14.06
CA ALA A 257 -7.45 11.25 -13.12
C ALA A 257 -6.75 10.08 -13.85
N THR A 258 -5.45 9.94 -13.63
CA THR A 258 -4.60 8.96 -14.34
C THR A 258 -4.61 7.58 -13.71
N ASP A 259 -4.69 7.50 -12.39
CA ASP A 259 -4.80 6.27 -11.61
C ASP A 259 -5.49 6.55 -10.26
N LEU A 260 -5.78 5.49 -9.50
CA LEU A 260 -6.52 5.57 -8.24
C LEU A 260 -5.89 6.55 -7.23
N ARG A 261 -4.58 6.49 -7.02
CA ARG A 261 -3.89 7.30 -5.99
C ARG A 261 -3.61 8.71 -6.49
N ALA A 262 -3.24 8.85 -7.76
CA ALA A 262 -3.13 10.15 -8.43
C ALA A 262 -4.47 10.90 -8.36
N SER A 263 -5.58 10.24 -8.65
CA SER A 263 -6.92 10.82 -8.59
C SER A 263 -7.22 11.40 -7.21
N PHE A 264 -6.91 10.65 -6.14
CA PHE A 264 -7.15 11.12 -4.78
C PHE A 264 -6.26 12.33 -4.42
N ALA A 265 -4.99 12.32 -4.85
CA ALA A 265 -4.09 13.46 -4.66
C ALA A 265 -4.62 14.74 -5.33
N LEU A 266 -5.22 14.61 -6.53
CA LEU A 266 -5.84 15.74 -7.23
C LEU A 266 -7.10 16.26 -6.53
N VAL A 267 -7.91 15.38 -5.92
CA VAL A 267 -9.03 15.79 -5.06
C VAL A 267 -8.50 16.59 -3.86
N LEU A 268 -7.46 16.10 -3.17
CA LEU A 268 -6.84 16.80 -2.04
C LEU A 268 -6.29 18.17 -2.45
N ALA A 269 -5.67 18.28 -3.62
CA ALA A 269 -5.16 19.53 -4.15
C ALA A 269 -6.28 20.53 -4.54
N GLY A 270 -7.48 20.03 -4.77
CA GLY A 270 -8.66 20.84 -5.08
C GLY A 270 -9.43 21.37 -3.86
N LEU A 271 -9.13 20.88 -2.65
CA LEU A 271 -9.72 21.33 -1.39
C LEU A 271 -9.15 22.67 -0.94
#